data_98076263f17e4c780e0b34c7eac5d1e7
#
_entry.id   98076263f17e4c780e0b34c7eac5d1e7
#
_cell.length_a   1.000
_cell.length_b   1.000
_cell.length_c   1.000
_cell.angle_alpha   90.00
_cell.angle_beta   90.00
_cell.angle_gamma   90.00
#
_symmetry.space_group_name_H-M   'P 1'
#
loop_
_entity.id
_entity.type
_entity.pdbx_description
1 polymer ?
#
loop_
_entity_poly.entity_id
_entity_poly.type
_entity_poly.pdbx_seq_one_letter_code
_entity_poly.pdbx_strand_id
1 'polypeptide(L)'
;MKLLVNGKEETVSHMGETLGDLLLHIEKEGVPQGNVVRSIKIDGQESSPNSPEAQKTPLSEIATLEVEISTLSDIINKNIENADAYLIRLIPGIEKSVELFRMGNEQEANKFFINIIDGIDWLSQVLDMILTAKAISPDTVFDGKSIQDRRASLVDLTQQMVDANKNQDWVLLADLL
;
A
#
# COMPACT_ATOMS: atom_id res chain seq x y z
N MET A 1 -31.30 -6.03 -9.70
CA MET A 1 -29.99 -5.42 -9.41
C MET A 1 -29.30 -5.04 -10.71
N LYS A 2 -28.74 -3.84 -10.79
CA LYS A 2 -27.86 -3.41 -11.88
C LYS A 2 -26.42 -3.60 -11.44
N LEU A 3 -25.61 -4.33 -12.23
CA LEU A 3 -24.20 -4.55 -11.95
C LEU A 3 -23.35 -3.72 -12.92
N LEU A 4 -22.42 -2.92 -12.38
CA LEU A 4 -21.43 -2.17 -13.14
C LEU A 4 -20.04 -2.66 -12.73
N VAL A 5 -19.27 -3.20 -13.68
CA VAL A 5 -17.88 -3.61 -13.46
C VAL A 5 -16.97 -2.65 -14.24
N ASN A 6 -16.10 -1.94 -13.52
CA ASN A 6 -15.26 -0.87 -14.08
C ASN A 6 -16.09 0.13 -14.91
N GLY A 7 -17.30 0.50 -14.43
CA GLY A 7 -18.22 1.44 -15.07
C GLY A 7 -18.99 0.90 -16.27
N LYS A 8 -18.81 -0.37 -16.65
CA LYS A 8 -19.58 -1.02 -17.72
C LYS A 8 -20.65 -1.91 -17.12
N GLU A 9 -21.85 -1.88 -17.72
CA GLU A 9 -22.95 -2.75 -17.31
C GLU A 9 -22.66 -4.19 -17.74
N GLU A 10 -22.67 -5.10 -16.77
CA GLU A 10 -22.38 -6.52 -16.96
C GLU A 10 -23.58 -7.37 -16.55
N THR A 11 -23.81 -8.46 -17.29
CA THR A 11 -24.83 -9.45 -16.96
C THR A 11 -24.15 -10.73 -16.51
N VAL A 12 -24.33 -11.10 -15.25
CA VAL A 12 -23.75 -12.33 -14.69
C VAL A 12 -24.87 -13.36 -14.58
N SER A 13 -24.66 -14.53 -15.20
CA SER A 13 -25.68 -15.61 -15.31
C SER A 13 -25.83 -16.45 -14.02
N HIS A 14 -24.86 -16.43 -13.11
CA HIS A 14 -24.89 -17.15 -11.83
C HIS A 14 -24.31 -16.25 -10.75
N MET A 15 -25.18 -15.55 -10.01
CA MET A 15 -24.77 -14.53 -9.06
C MET A 15 -24.62 -15.02 -7.61
N GLY A 16 -25.06 -16.24 -7.29
CA GLY A 16 -25.23 -16.66 -5.89
C GLY A 16 -26.40 -15.95 -5.22
N GLU A 17 -26.48 -16.03 -3.89
CA GLU A 17 -27.56 -15.39 -3.09
C GLU A 17 -27.07 -14.11 -2.41
N THR A 18 -25.78 -14.00 -2.14
CA THR A 18 -25.17 -12.91 -1.38
C THR A 18 -24.14 -12.13 -2.20
N LEU A 19 -23.83 -10.92 -1.74
CA LEU A 19 -22.78 -10.11 -2.34
C LEU A 19 -21.42 -10.84 -2.30
N GLY A 20 -21.10 -11.55 -1.22
CA GLY A 20 -19.88 -12.35 -1.11
C GLY A 20 -19.76 -13.42 -2.20
N ASP A 21 -20.86 -14.12 -2.50
CA ASP A 21 -20.88 -15.13 -3.58
C ASP A 21 -20.60 -14.49 -4.94
N LEU A 22 -21.20 -13.33 -5.21
CA LEU A 22 -21.01 -12.59 -6.45
C LEU A 22 -19.57 -12.08 -6.58
N LEU A 23 -18.99 -11.50 -5.52
CA LEU A 23 -17.61 -11.02 -5.55
C LEU A 23 -16.63 -12.16 -5.77
N LEU A 24 -16.81 -13.30 -5.11
CA LEU A 24 -16.04 -14.51 -5.33
C LEU A 24 -16.13 -15.02 -6.79
N HIS A 25 -17.33 -14.95 -7.38
CA HIS A 25 -17.52 -15.33 -8.78
C HIS A 25 -16.76 -14.37 -9.72
N ILE A 26 -16.86 -13.06 -9.49
CA ILE A 26 -16.12 -12.04 -10.27
C ILE A 26 -14.62 -12.27 -10.20
N GLU A 27 -14.08 -12.62 -9.02
CA GLU A 27 -12.64 -12.86 -8.84
C GLU A 27 -12.18 -14.17 -9.52
N LYS A 28 -12.99 -15.22 -9.47
CA LYS A 28 -12.61 -16.55 -9.98
C LYS A 28 -12.85 -16.72 -11.48
N GLU A 29 -13.96 -16.21 -11.98
CA GLU A 29 -14.41 -16.41 -13.36
C GLU A 29 -14.23 -15.14 -14.22
N GLY A 30 -13.89 -14.01 -13.60
CA GLY A 30 -13.59 -12.78 -14.33
C GLY A 30 -12.37 -12.92 -15.24
N VAL A 31 -12.47 -12.42 -16.45
CA VAL A 31 -11.37 -12.38 -17.43
C VAL A 31 -10.74 -10.99 -17.38
N PRO A 32 -9.41 -10.89 -17.23
CA PRO A 32 -8.39 -11.97 -17.12
C PRO A 32 -8.32 -12.59 -15.73
N GLN A 33 -7.85 -13.85 -15.67
CA GLN A 33 -7.62 -14.53 -14.39
C GLN A 33 -6.65 -13.73 -13.51
N GLY A 34 -6.94 -13.68 -12.20
CA GLY A 34 -6.12 -12.92 -11.24
C GLY A 34 -6.63 -11.50 -11.00
N ASN A 35 -7.89 -11.24 -11.36
CA ASN A 35 -8.57 -10.01 -10.94
C ASN A 35 -8.79 -10.01 -9.43
N VAL A 36 -8.63 -8.83 -8.84
CA VAL A 36 -8.91 -8.56 -7.43
C VAL A 36 -9.97 -7.47 -7.36
N VAL A 37 -11.02 -7.68 -6.59
CA VAL A 37 -12.01 -6.63 -6.30
C VAL A 37 -11.35 -5.58 -5.41
N ARG A 38 -11.18 -4.37 -5.94
CA ARG A 38 -10.52 -3.25 -5.27
C ARG A 38 -11.48 -2.46 -4.39
N SER A 39 -12.61 -2.13 -4.93
CA SER A 39 -13.65 -1.35 -4.24
C SER A 39 -15.03 -1.73 -4.73
N ILE A 40 -16.03 -1.51 -3.89
CA ILE A 40 -17.44 -1.68 -4.22
C ILE A 40 -18.24 -0.45 -3.79
N LYS A 41 -19.29 -0.14 -4.55
CA LYS A 41 -20.34 0.78 -4.12
C LYS A 41 -21.68 0.09 -4.20
N ILE A 42 -22.40 0.10 -3.08
CA ILE A 42 -23.74 -0.46 -2.94
C ILE A 42 -24.71 0.71 -2.92
N ASP A 43 -25.57 0.83 -3.93
CA ASP A 43 -26.55 1.92 -4.06
C ASP A 43 -25.92 3.32 -3.91
N GLY A 44 -24.70 3.48 -4.47
CA GLY A 44 -23.92 4.72 -4.45
C GLY A 44 -23.09 4.95 -3.19
N GLN A 45 -23.15 4.07 -2.18
CA GLN A 45 -22.34 4.16 -0.97
C GLN A 45 -21.11 3.26 -1.07
N GLU A 46 -19.92 3.82 -0.78
CA GLU A 46 -18.68 3.05 -0.75
C GLU A 46 -18.68 2.06 0.41
N SER A 47 -18.24 0.84 0.13
CA SER A 47 -18.06 -0.22 1.12
C SER A 47 -16.80 -1.01 0.84
N SER A 48 -16.27 -1.67 1.87
CA SER A 48 -15.13 -2.57 1.69
C SER A 48 -15.61 -3.93 1.15
N PRO A 49 -15.00 -4.46 0.09
CA PRO A 49 -15.32 -5.80 -0.41
C PRO A 49 -15.08 -6.91 0.63
N ASN A 50 -14.20 -6.66 1.61
CA ASN A 50 -13.87 -7.60 2.68
C ASN A 50 -14.71 -7.39 3.97
N SER A 51 -15.67 -6.45 3.98
CA SER A 51 -16.57 -6.26 5.12
C SER A 51 -17.47 -7.49 5.32
N PRO A 52 -17.44 -8.14 6.49
CA PRO A 52 -18.30 -9.29 6.76
C PRO A 52 -19.81 -8.97 6.68
N GLU A 53 -20.17 -7.71 6.95
CA GLU A 53 -21.54 -7.22 6.85
C GLU A 53 -21.95 -7.06 5.39
N ALA A 54 -21.10 -6.39 4.59
CA ALA A 54 -21.36 -6.20 3.17
C ALA A 54 -21.45 -7.57 2.45
N GLN A 55 -20.54 -8.50 2.71
CA GLN A 55 -20.54 -9.81 2.07
C GLN A 55 -21.81 -10.63 2.33
N LYS A 56 -22.47 -10.44 3.48
CA LYS A 56 -23.70 -11.15 3.83
C LYS A 56 -24.97 -10.49 3.25
N THR A 57 -24.85 -9.33 2.62
CA THR A 57 -26.00 -8.62 2.05
C THR A 57 -26.62 -9.44 0.92
N PRO A 58 -27.94 -9.75 0.98
CA PRO A 58 -28.61 -10.45 -0.10
C PRO A 58 -28.63 -9.61 -1.38
N LEU A 59 -28.35 -10.21 -2.51
CA LEU A 59 -28.37 -9.50 -3.80
C LEU A 59 -29.73 -8.91 -4.14
N SER A 60 -30.82 -9.48 -3.61
CA SER A 60 -32.18 -8.97 -3.77
C SER A 60 -32.42 -7.61 -3.12
N GLU A 61 -31.61 -7.22 -2.15
CA GLU A 61 -31.69 -5.94 -1.43
C GLU A 61 -30.86 -4.84 -2.10
N ILE A 62 -30.02 -5.19 -3.10
CA ILE A 62 -29.15 -4.25 -3.81
C ILE A 62 -29.82 -3.82 -5.11
N ALA A 63 -30.05 -2.53 -5.28
CA ALA A 63 -30.57 -1.99 -6.53
C ALA A 63 -29.45 -1.82 -7.57
N THR A 64 -28.31 -1.22 -7.16
CA THR A 64 -27.13 -0.99 -8.02
C THR A 64 -25.85 -1.39 -7.28
N LEU A 65 -25.04 -2.23 -7.91
CA LEU A 65 -23.73 -2.59 -7.46
C LEU A 65 -22.68 -2.11 -8.47
N GLU A 66 -21.75 -1.30 -8.01
CA GLU A 66 -20.56 -0.91 -8.78
C GLU A 66 -19.36 -1.65 -8.19
N VAL A 67 -18.61 -2.34 -9.04
CA VAL A 67 -17.41 -3.11 -8.65
C VAL A 67 -16.25 -2.60 -9.47
N GLU A 68 -15.18 -2.18 -8.78
CA GLU A 68 -13.90 -1.90 -9.41
C GLU A 68 -12.99 -3.12 -9.26
N ILE A 69 -12.56 -3.68 -10.38
CA ILE A 69 -11.60 -4.78 -10.44
C ILE A 69 -10.30 -4.27 -11.04
N SER A 70 -9.19 -4.81 -10.54
CA SER A 70 -7.85 -4.57 -11.07
C SER A 70 -7.09 -5.88 -11.12
N THR A 71 -6.17 -6.02 -12.08
CA THR A 71 -5.24 -7.13 -12.03
C THR A 71 -4.22 -6.93 -10.93
N LEU A 72 -3.66 -8.01 -10.40
CA LEU A 72 -2.54 -7.91 -9.46
C LEU A 72 -1.38 -7.10 -10.04
N SER A 73 -1.16 -7.22 -11.36
CA SER A 73 -0.13 -6.45 -12.07
C SER A 73 -0.42 -4.95 -12.04
N ASP A 74 -1.67 -4.52 -12.25
CA ASP A 74 -2.05 -3.11 -12.21
C ASP A 74 -1.87 -2.54 -10.81
N ILE A 75 -2.24 -3.30 -9.77
CA ILE A 75 -2.05 -2.91 -8.38
C ILE A 75 -0.57 -2.71 -8.09
N ILE A 76 0.28 -3.66 -8.49
CA ILE A 76 1.74 -3.57 -8.31
C ILE A 76 2.29 -2.36 -9.03
N ASN A 77 1.96 -2.17 -10.31
CA ASN A 77 2.46 -1.04 -11.09
C ASN A 77 2.04 0.29 -10.46
N LYS A 78 0.80 0.39 -10.00
CA LYS A 78 0.32 1.60 -9.30
C LYS A 78 1.06 1.87 -8.00
N ASN A 79 1.38 0.83 -7.23
CA ASN A 79 2.16 0.98 -6.01
C ASN A 79 3.62 1.38 -6.30
N ILE A 80 4.22 0.87 -7.39
CA ILE A 80 5.55 1.30 -7.84
C ILE A 80 5.54 2.79 -8.23
N GLU A 81 4.55 3.23 -9.02
CA GLU A 81 4.39 4.65 -9.38
C GLU A 81 4.23 5.54 -8.14
N ASN A 82 3.42 5.10 -7.17
CA ASN A 82 3.22 5.83 -5.93
C ASN A 82 4.50 5.89 -5.08
N ALA A 83 5.27 4.80 -5.04
CA ALA A 83 6.56 4.75 -4.33
C ALA A 83 7.59 5.69 -4.97
N ASP A 84 7.68 5.71 -6.30
CA ASP A 84 8.55 6.63 -7.04
C ASP A 84 8.18 8.10 -6.77
N ALA A 85 6.89 8.44 -6.89
CA ALA A 85 6.39 9.79 -6.58
C ALA A 85 6.60 10.18 -5.11
N TYR A 86 6.61 9.20 -4.19
CA TYR A 86 6.89 9.44 -2.78
C TYR A 86 8.38 9.70 -2.53
N LEU A 87 9.28 8.93 -3.15
CA LEU A 87 10.73 9.10 -3.01
C LEU A 87 11.18 10.50 -3.45
N ILE A 88 10.59 11.06 -4.51
CA ILE A 88 10.85 12.43 -4.97
C ILE A 88 10.60 13.47 -3.88
N ARG A 89 9.66 13.21 -2.95
CA ARG A 89 9.33 14.09 -1.83
C ARG A 89 10.08 13.74 -0.55
N LEU A 90 10.36 12.47 -0.36
CA LEU A 90 11.06 11.97 0.83
C LEU A 90 12.48 12.51 0.92
N ILE A 91 13.24 12.47 -0.19
CA ILE A 91 14.64 12.92 -0.22
C ILE A 91 14.78 14.38 0.24
N PRO A 92 14.07 15.37 -0.35
CA PRO A 92 14.10 16.74 0.15
C PRO A 92 13.60 16.88 1.59
N GLY A 93 12.66 16.03 2.02
CA GLY A 93 12.18 16.00 3.41
C GLY A 93 13.26 15.58 4.40
N ILE A 94 14.09 14.59 4.03
CA ILE A 94 15.25 14.16 4.81
C ILE A 94 16.27 15.31 4.91
N GLU A 95 16.66 15.89 3.78
CA GLU A 95 17.59 17.02 3.73
C GLU A 95 17.12 18.17 4.61
N LYS A 96 15.82 18.49 4.55
CA LYS A 96 15.23 19.53 5.38
C LYS A 96 15.27 19.21 6.87
N SER A 97 15.02 17.95 7.24
CA SER A 97 15.11 17.49 8.63
C SER A 97 16.54 17.64 9.16
N VAL A 98 17.53 17.22 8.37
CA VAL A 98 18.97 17.37 8.70
C VAL A 98 19.34 18.84 8.96
N GLU A 99 18.96 19.75 8.04
CA GLU A 99 19.21 21.18 8.22
C GLU A 99 18.61 21.71 9.52
N LEU A 100 17.35 21.37 9.81
CA LEU A 100 16.63 21.84 10.99
C LEU A 100 17.27 21.32 12.29
N PHE A 101 17.69 20.04 12.34
CA PHE A 101 18.42 19.52 13.50
C PHE A 101 19.75 20.24 13.70
N ARG A 102 20.51 20.45 12.63
CA ARG A 102 21.80 21.18 12.71
C ARG A 102 21.66 22.65 13.10
N MET A 103 20.52 23.26 12.80
CA MET A 103 20.19 24.65 13.23
C MET A 103 19.63 24.72 14.65
N GLY A 104 19.38 23.58 15.33
CA GLY A 104 18.76 23.54 16.65
C GLY A 104 17.25 23.80 16.64
N ASN A 105 16.59 23.67 15.49
CA ASN A 105 15.13 23.76 15.38
C ASN A 105 14.50 22.35 15.52
N GLU A 106 14.69 21.76 16.68
CA GLU A 106 14.37 20.37 16.98
C GLU A 106 12.87 20.05 16.84
N GLN A 107 12.02 20.97 17.25
CA GLN A 107 10.58 20.78 17.23
C GLN A 107 10.03 20.64 15.80
N GLU A 108 10.55 21.43 14.86
CA GLU A 108 10.16 21.35 13.47
C GLU A 108 10.83 20.17 12.77
N ALA A 109 12.11 19.93 13.06
CA ALA A 109 12.86 18.77 12.56
C ALA A 109 12.16 17.44 12.89
N ASN A 110 11.67 17.29 14.13
CA ASN A 110 10.96 16.09 14.57
C ASN A 110 9.65 15.84 13.81
N LYS A 111 8.96 16.85 13.31
CA LYS A 111 7.77 16.66 12.46
C LYS A 111 8.16 15.99 11.14
N PHE A 112 9.26 16.42 10.52
CA PHE A 112 9.79 15.76 9.33
C PHE A 112 10.28 14.35 9.65
N PHE A 113 10.99 14.17 10.76
CA PHE A 113 11.51 12.87 11.19
C PHE A 113 10.41 11.82 11.34
N ILE A 114 9.29 12.15 11.99
CA ILE A 114 8.14 11.23 12.10
C ILE A 114 7.64 10.82 10.71
N ASN A 115 7.43 11.78 9.82
CA ASN A 115 6.99 11.50 8.45
C ASN A 115 8.00 10.66 7.66
N ILE A 116 9.30 10.81 7.92
CA ILE A 116 10.36 10.01 7.30
C ILE A 116 10.26 8.55 7.77
N ILE A 117 10.11 8.32 9.08
CA ILE A 117 9.97 6.97 9.64
C ILE A 117 8.71 6.28 9.10
N ASP A 118 7.57 6.98 9.12
CA ASP A 118 6.31 6.46 8.57
C ASP A 118 6.44 6.11 7.09
N GLY A 119 7.17 6.94 6.34
CA GLY A 119 7.43 6.72 4.93
C GLY A 119 8.35 5.53 4.65
N ILE A 120 9.39 5.31 5.45
CA ILE A 120 10.27 4.15 5.35
C ILE A 120 9.48 2.87 5.64
N ASP A 121 8.61 2.88 6.65
CA ASP A 121 7.75 1.74 6.98
C ASP A 121 6.80 1.42 5.82
N TRP A 122 6.12 2.44 5.28
CA TRP A 122 5.23 2.27 4.13
C TRP A 122 5.97 1.73 2.89
N LEU A 123 7.15 2.26 2.55
CA LEU A 123 7.97 1.78 1.43
C LEU A 123 8.39 0.31 1.64
N SER A 124 8.71 -0.08 2.87
CA SER A 124 9.04 -1.45 3.22
C SER A 124 7.86 -2.40 2.99
N GLN A 125 6.64 -1.99 3.35
CA GLN A 125 5.42 -2.77 3.09
C GLN A 125 5.12 -2.89 1.59
N VAL A 126 5.31 -1.82 0.82
CA VAL A 126 5.18 -1.85 -0.65
C VAL A 126 6.19 -2.81 -1.26
N LEU A 127 7.45 -2.78 -0.82
CA LEU A 127 8.47 -3.71 -1.29
C LEU A 127 8.09 -5.17 -1.00
N ASP A 128 7.64 -5.47 0.22
CA ASP A 128 7.21 -6.82 0.61
C ASP A 128 6.06 -7.34 -0.25
N MET A 129 5.10 -6.49 -0.53
CA MET A 129 3.99 -6.83 -1.43
C MET A 129 4.52 -7.17 -2.84
N ILE A 130 5.44 -6.36 -3.38
CA ILE A 130 6.01 -6.59 -4.72
C ILE A 130 6.80 -7.91 -4.75
N LEU A 131 7.68 -8.14 -3.77
CA LEU A 131 8.48 -9.35 -3.69
C LEU A 131 7.60 -10.60 -3.63
N THR A 132 6.57 -10.58 -2.80
CA THR A 132 5.61 -11.68 -2.65
C THR A 132 4.84 -11.92 -3.95
N ALA A 133 4.29 -10.87 -4.52
CA ALA A 133 3.44 -10.97 -5.73
C ALA A 133 4.21 -11.37 -6.98
N LYS A 134 5.50 -11.03 -7.07
CA LYS A 134 6.39 -11.39 -8.18
C LYS A 134 7.20 -12.66 -7.90
N ALA A 135 6.99 -13.32 -6.75
CA ALA A 135 7.77 -14.47 -6.29
C ALA A 135 9.29 -14.23 -6.36
N ILE A 136 9.74 -13.03 -6.00
CA ILE A 136 11.15 -12.66 -5.98
C ILE A 136 11.75 -13.13 -4.65
N SER A 137 12.83 -13.93 -4.73
CA SER A 137 13.53 -14.38 -3.52
C SER A 137 14.20 -13.20 -2.80
N PRO A 138 14.13 -13.14 -1.45
CA PRO A 138 14.89 -12.18 -0.64
C PRO A 138 16.41 -12.28 -0.87
N ASP A 139 16.92 -13.45 -1.29
CA ASP A 139 18.34 -13.69 -1.59
C ASP A 139 18.76 -13.14 -2.96
N THR A 140 17.80 -12.61 -3.75
CA THR A 140 18.13 -12.00 -5.04
C THR A 140 19.12 -10.85 -4.83
N VAL A 141 20.26 -10.94 -5.53
CA VAL A 141 21.33 -9.95 -5.47
C VAL A 141 21.04 -8.82 -6.46
N PHE A 142 21.07 -7.59 -5.96
CA PHE A 142 20.99 -6.38 -6.76
C PHE A 142 22.13 -5.45 -6.34
N ASP A 143 22.96 -5.05 -7.29
CA ASP A 143 24.12 -4.17 -7.06
C ASP A 143 25.00 -4.66 -5.87
N GLY A 144 25.39 -5.94 -5.92
CA GLY A 144 26.35 -6.56 -5.01
C GLY A 144 25.84 -6.92 -3.61
N LYS A 145 24.58 -6.61 -3.27
CA LYS A 145 23.95 -7.00 -1.99
C LYS A 145 22.62 -7.69 -2.23
N SER A 146 22.26 -8.66 -1.39
CA SER A 146 20.94 -9.27 -1.42
C SER A 146 19.86 -8.27 -0.97
N ILE A 147 18.63 -8.50 -1.40
CA ILE A 147 17.48 -7.71 -0.92
C ILE A 147 17.34 -7.85 0.60
N GLN A 148 17.56 -9.06 1.12
CA GLN A 148 17.53 -9.32 2.57
C GLN A 148 18.57 -8.50 3.34
N ASP A 149 19.83 -8.45 2.85
CA ASP A 149 20.88 -7.66 3.50
C ASP A 149 20.58 -6.16 3.49
N ARG A 150 20.02 -5.66 2.38
CA ARG A 150 19.61 -4.25 2.28
C ARG A 150 18.49 -3.92 3.27
N ARG A 151 17.52 -4.83 3.41
CA ARG A 151 16.43 -4.68 4.39
C ARG A 151 16.95 -4.70 5.82
N ALA A 152 17.83 -5.65 6.15
CA ALA A 152 18.46 -5.71 7.47
C ALA A 152 19.23 -4.41 7.78
N SER A 153 19.99 -3.89 6.82
CA SER A 153 20.69 -2.61 6.97
C SER A 153 19.74 -1.44 7.17
N LEU A 154 18.60 -1.41 6.47
CA LEU A 154 17.60 -0.34 6.62
C LEU A 154 16.92 -0.40 8.00
N VAL A 155 16.56 -1.60 8.47
CA VAL A 155 15.98 -1.79 9.81
C VAL A 155 16.96 -1.34 10.90
N ASP A 156 18.23 -1.73 10.79
CA ASP A 156 19.27 -1.32 11.75
C ASP A 156 19.47 0.20 11.75
N LEU A 157 19.57 0.82 10.58
CA LEU A 157 19.67 2.29 10.46
C LEU A 157 18.45 2.99 11.06
N THR A 158 17.25 2.51 10.76
CA THR A 158 16.01 3.08 11.31
C THR A 158 15.99 2.98 12.83
N GLN A 159 16.44 1.86 13.40
CA GLN A 159 16.53 1.69 14.85
C GLN A 159 17.53 2.68 15.46
N GLN A 160 18.71 2.85 14.85
CA GLN A 160 19.70 3.82 15.30
C GLN A 160 19.15 5.26 15.28
N MET A 161 18.45 5.65 14.22
CA MET A 161 17.78 6.96 14.13
C MET A 161 16.75 7.15 15.25
N VAL A 162 15.91 6.14 15.52
CA VAL A 162 14.91 6.20 16.59
C VAL A 162 15.57 6.31 17.96
N ASP A 163 16.67 5.60 18.19
CA ASP A 163 17.39 5.64 19.47
C ASP A 163 18.11 6.98 19.64
N ALA A 164 18.73 7.53 18.61
CA ALA A 164 19.30 8.88 18.62
C ALA A 164 18.25 9.94 18.94
N ASN A 165 17.05 9.83 18.34
CA ASN A 165 15.93 10.73 18.61
C ASN A 165 15.47 10.64 20.07
N LYS A 166 15.28 9.43 20.61
CA LYS A 166 14.89 9.21 22.03
C LYS A 166 15.90 9.78 23.01
N ASN A 167 17.18 9.65 22.67
CA ASN A 167 18.29 10.17 23.50
C ASN A 167 18.53 11.66 23.29
N GLN A 168 17.80 12.31 22.40
CA GLN A 168 17.99 13.71 22.02
C GLN A 168 19.39 14.02 21.48
N ASP A 169 20.03 13.01 20.87
CA ASP A 169 21.31 13.17 20.19
C ASP A 169 21.06 13.66 18.75
N TRP A 170 20.77 14.96 18.65
CA TRP A 170 20.40 15.62 17.39
C TRP A 170 21.53 15.63 16.36
N VAL A 171 22.79 15.61 16.84
CA VAL A 171 23.95 15.57 15.95
C VAL A 171 24.04 14.21 15.29
N LEU A 172 23.99 13.13 16.09
CA LEU A 172 23.97 11.78 15.57
C LEU A 172 22.76 11.54 14.66
N LEU A 173 21.58 12.00 15.07
CA LEU A 173 20.36 11.84 14.25
C LEU A 173 20.48 12.54 12.88
N ALA A 174 21.06 13.74 12.85
CA ALA A 174 21.30 14.46 11.59
C ALA A 174 22.35 13.78 10.70
N ASP A 175 23.27 13.01 11.27
CA ASP A 175 24.28 12.28 10.52
C ASP A 175 23.78 10.91 10.04
N LEU A 176 22.77 10.34 10.72
CA LEU A 176 22.12 9.08 10.32
C LEU A 176 21.04 9.29 9.23
N LEU A 177 20.43 10.49 9.17
CA LEU A 177 19.48 10.88 8.14
C LEU A 177 20.16 11.17 6.82
#